data_66ea138dfa4c41e67893617333e122b1
#
_entry.id   66ea138dfa4c41e67893617333e122b1
#
_cell.length_a   1.000
_cell.length_b   1.000
_cell.length_c   1.000
_cell.angle_alpha   90.00
_cell.angle_beta   90.00
_cell.angle_gamma   90.00
#
_symmetry.space_group_name_H-M   'P 1'
#
loop_
_entity.id
_entity.type
_entity.pdbx_description
1 polymer ?
#
loop_
_entity_poly.entity_id
_entity_poly.type
_entity_poly.pdbx_seq_one_letter_code
_entity_poly.pdbx_strand_id
1 'polypeptide(L)'
;IVVTNPPEKESTQLYVTQKDEFTMSQKENFVILVLDCFDSREFTELLSEHPEYRETFADFTYFENMTAAYSCTKRSIPFILGGDWYENQGSFTEYMNGVYSGSPLFTALKERGYLIDLYEDELYTWDENALSDFDNIIIANYYVNSWIRLAKQELKLVGFRYAPFDLKRFCVTKKSGFDEEILVDCGYKGFNSENYYFKGDLEDNEIVMDDTQKRFKFIHLVGAHTPFIYDSDCNIIDIKDGTYKQNAEASITLAAMYIDALKKSGAYDDTAL
;
A
#
# COMPACT_ATOMS: atom_id res chain seq x y z
N ILE A 1 -24.00 -17.48 -25.67
CA ILE A 1 -22.88 -16.70 -26.18
C ILE A 1 -21.69 -17.62 -26.19
N VAL A 2 -21.25 -17.96 -27.35
CA VAL A 2 -20.20 -18.95 -27.56
C VAL A 2 -18.87 -18.24 -27.45
N VAL A 3 -18.05 -18.67 -26.52
CA VAL A 3 -16.64 -18.30 -26.46
C VAL A 3 -15.92 -19.15 -27.51
N THR A 4 -15.87 -18.69 -28.73
CA THR A 4 -15.19 -19.40 -29.84
C THR A 4 -13.77 -18.92 -30.08
N ASN A 5 -13.36 -17.80 -29.50
CA ASN A 5 -11.99 -17.35 -29.43
C ASN A 5 -11.76 -16.69 -28.08
N PRO A 6 -11.03 -17.30 -27.16
CA PRO A 6 -10.48 -16.53 -26.07
C PRO A 6 -9.59 -15.42 -26.69
N PRO A 7 -9.65 -14.20 -26.22
CA PRO A 7 -8.74 -13.18 -26.71
C PRO A 7 -7.31 -13.69 -26.49
N GLU A 8 -6.51 -13.73 -27.55
CA GLU A 8 -5.07 -13.98 -27.52
C GLU A 8 -4.31 -12.81 -26.84
N LYS A 9 -4.97 -11.96 -26.10
CA LYS A 9 -4.31 -10.98 -25.26
C LYS A 9 -3.89 -11.69 -23.99
N GLU A 10 -2.60 -11.97 -23.89
CA GLU A 10 -1.95 -12.02 -22.59
C GLU A 10 -2.45 -10.80 -21.81
N SER A 11 -3.18 -11.04 -20.74
CA SER A 11 -3.66 -9.95 -19.89
C SER A 11 -2.45 -9.49 -19.06
N THR A 12 -1.61 -8.67 -19.66
CA THR A 12 -0.58 -7.95 -18.90
C THR A 12 -1.26 -6.91 -18.03
N GLN A 13 -0.88 -6.85 -16.78
CA GLN A 13 -1.36 -5.85 -15.85
C GLN A 13 -0.18 -5.36 -15.00
N LEU A 14 -0.23 -4.08 -14.68
CA LEU A 14 0.70 -3.49 -13.72
C LEU A 14 0.52 -4.14 -12.35
N TYR A 15 1.63 -4.49 -11.73
CA TYR A 15 1.65 -5.20 -10.47
C TYR A 15 2.68 -4.58 -9.52
N VAL A 16 2.22 -4.10 -8.37
CA VAL A 16 3.09 -3.58 -7.31
C VAL A 16 3.67 -4.75 -6.55
N THR A 17 4.98 -4.85 -6.52
CA THR A 17 5.68 -5.95 -5.87
C THR A 17 6.34 -5.52 -4.57
N GLN A 18 6.72 -6.51 -3.74
CA GLN A 18 7.58 -6.32 -2.57
C GLN A 18 9.08 -6.24 -2.92
N LYS A 19 9.42 -6.11 -4.21
CA LYS A 19 10.81 -5.97 -4.62
C LYS A 19 11.45 -4.81 -3.86
N ASP A 20 12.60 -5.05 -3.26
CA ASP A 20 13.41 -4.08 -2.52
C ASP A 20 12.71 -3.36 -1.33
N GLU A 21 11.58 -3.89 -0.82
CA GLU A 21 10.80 -3.28 0.26
C GLU A 21 11.66 -2.95 1.48
N PHE A 22 12.53 -3.86 1.87
CA PHE A 22 13.47 -3.71 2.99
C PHE A 22 14.92 -3.45 2.55
N THR A 23 15.14 -2.95 1.32
CA THR A 23 16.45 -2.54 0.85
C THR A 23 16.61 -1.02 0.99
N MET A 24 17.63 -0.57 1.75
CA MET A 24 17.95 0.84 1.96
C MET A 24 19.30 1.19 1.34
N SER A 25 19.48 2.44 0.99
CA SER A 25 20.75 2.95 0.47
C SER A 25 21.74 3.26 1.60
N GLN A 26 23.02 2.98 1.36
CA GLN A 26 24.13 3.48 2.19
C GLN A 26 24.44 4.97 1.93
N LYS A 27 23.79 5.59 0.96
CA LYS A 27 24.07 6.99 0.56
C LYS A 27 23.05 7.96 1.12
N GLU A 28 21.82 7.77 0.76
CA GLU A 28 20.70 8.66 1.14
C GLU A 28 19.38 7.96 0.87
N ASN A 29 18.47 8.07 1.81
CA ASN A 29 17.12 7.56 1.68
C ASN A 29 16.11 8.67 1.95
N PHE A 30 15.01 8.65 1.22
CA PHE A 30 13.85 9.46 1.52
C PHE A 30 12.63 8.53 1.55
N VAL A 31 11.98 8.44 2.71
CA VAL A 31 10.83 7.57 2.94
C VAL A 31 9.61 8.42 3.31
N ILE A 32 8.48 8.10 2.69
CA ILE A 32 7.18 8.61 3.13
C ILE A 32 6.37 7.39 3.57
N LEU A 33 6.14 7.28 4.88
CA LEU A 33 5.29 6.24 5.46
C LEU A 33 3.90 6.85 5.76
N VAL A 34 2.89 6.39 5.05
CA VAL A 34 1.51 6.83 5.25
C VAL A 34 0.75 5.77 6.04
N LEU A 35 0.22 6.18 7.18
CA LEU A 35 -0.70 5.39 8.00
C LEU A 35 -2.11 5.95 7.77
N ASP A 36 -2.91 5.25 6.95
CA ASP A 36 -4.21 5.78 6.52
C ASP A 36 -5.20 5.94 7.69
N CYS A 37 -6.11 6.90 7.53
CA CYS A 37 -7.19 7.20 8.48
C CYS A 37 -6.73 7.51 9.92
N PHE A 38 -5.51 8.03 10.10
CA PHE A 38 -4.97 8.37 11.42
C PHE A 38 -5.37 9.79 11.85
N ASP A 39 -6.12 9.91 12.95
CA ASP A 39 -6.59 11.21 13.49
C ASP A 39 -5.53 11.84 14.41
N SER A 40 -5.23 13.13 14.22
CA SER A 40 -4.25 13.85 15.03
C SER A 40 -4.64 13.97 16.50
N ARG A 41 -5.94 13.98 16.83
CA ARG A 41 -6.40 13.98 18.23
C ARG A 41 -6.09 12.65 18.90
N GLU A 42 -6.33 11.54 18.21
CA GLU A 42 -5.98 10.21 18.70
C GLU A 42 -4.47 10.12 18.96
N PHE A 43 -3.65 10.63 18.04
CA PHE A 43 -2.20 10.66 18.25
C PHE A 43 -1.80 11.47 19.48
N THR A 44 -2.43 12.63 19.69
CA THR A 44 -2.19 13.46 20.88
C THR A 44 -2.56 12.75 22.18
N GLU A 45 -3.69 12.00 22.17
CA GLU A 45 -4.12 11.19 23.32
C GLU A 45 -3.13 10.05 23.58
N LEU A 46 -2.73 9.30 22.54
CA LEU A 46 -1.75 8.22 22.64
C LEU A 46 -0.40 8.72 23.16
N LEU A 47 0.09 9.88 22.71
CA LEU A 47 1.31 10.50 23.25
C LEU A 47 1.20 10.90 24.73
N SER A 48 0.00 11.09 25.26
CA SER A 48 -0.21 11.39 26.67
C SER A 48 -0.34 10.15 27.53
N GLU A 49 -0.91 9.08 27.00
CA GLU A 49 -1.08 7.79 27.66
C GLU A 49 0.18 6.94 27.62
N HIS A 50 0.96 7.06 26.54
CA HIS A 50 2.17 6.31 26.23
C HIS A 50 3.37 7.26 26.03
N PRO A 51 3.97 7.80 27.13
CA PRO A 51 5.09 8.74 27.05
C PRO A 51 6.30 8.19 26.27
N GLU A 52 6.49 6.87 26.25
CA GLU A 52 7.53 6.15 25.51
C GLU A 52 7.50 6.46 24.00
N TYR A 53 6.35 6.73 23.42
CA TYR A 53 6.27 7.13 22.00
C TYR A 53 6.99 8.46 21.73
N ARG A 54 7.07 9.35 22.73
CA ARG A 54 7.85 10.59 22.59
C ARG A 54 9.35 10.33 22.45
N GLU A 55 9.84 9.28 23.06
CA GLU A 55 11.24 8.88 22.91
C GLU A 55 11.48 8.24 21.52
N THR A 56 10.54 7.40 21.06
CA THR A 56 10.60 6.77 19.72
C THR A 56 10.63 7.80 18.61
N PHE A 57 9.80 8.85 18.72
CA PHE A 57 9.66 9.92 17.72
C PHE A 57 10.42 11.20 18.11
N ALA A 58 11.44 11.14 18.96
CA ALA A 58 12.15 12.34 19.45
C ALA A 58 12.80 13.16 18.33
N ASP A 59 13.22 12.51 17.26
CA ASP A 59 13.85 13.15 16.08
C ASP A 59 12.83 13.67 15.05
N PHE A 60 11.53 13.47 15.31
CA PHE A 60 10.46 13.91 14.40
C PHE A 60 9.88 15.26 14.80
N THR A 61 9.47 16.04 13.82
CA THR A 61 8.68 17.26 14.05
C THR A 61 7.20 16.92 14.02
N TYR A 62 6.51 17.11 15.14
CA TYR A 62 5.07 16.88 15.23
C TYR A 62 4.28 18.14 14.81
N PHE A 63 3.41 17.98 13.81
CA PHE A 63 2.50 19.00 13.33
C PHE A 63 1.09 18.77 13.91
N GLU A 64 0.83 19.30 15.10
CA GLU A 64 -0.39 19.07 15.88
C GLU A 64 -1.68 19.47 15.14
N ASN A 65 -1.64 20.55 14.34
CA ASN A 65 -2.81 21.10 13.66
C ASN A 65 -2.87 20.73 12.17
N MET A 66 -2.30 19.60 11.81
CA MET A 66 -2.34 19.13 10.43
C MET A 66 -3.75 18.66 10.04
N THR A 67 -4.20 19.05 8.86
CA THR A 67 -5.47 18.63 8.29
C THR A 67 -5.23 18.00 6.92
N ALA A 68 -5.88 16.88 6.66
CA ALA A 68 -5.81 16.24 5.36
C ALA A 68 -6.40 17.12 4.25
N ALA A 69 -5.75 17.14 3.09
CA ALA A 69 -6.22 17.90 1.93
C ALA A 69 -7.56 17.38 1.40
N TYR A 70 -7.76 16.08 1.44
CA TYR A 70 -8.99 15.40 0.99
C TYR A 70 -9.43 14.37 2.02
N SER A 71 -10.72 14.05 2.00
CA SER A 71 -11.35 13.06 2.88
C SER A 71 -11.30 11.63 2.34
N CYS A 72 -10.56 11.37 1.27
CA CYS A 72 -10.45 10.05 0.67
C CYS A 72 -9.06 9.81 0.10
N THR A 73 -8.55 8.61 0.28
CA THR A 73 -7.22 8.14 -0.12
C THR A 73 -6.96 8.38 -1.61
N LYS A 74 -7.91 8.04 -2.46
CA LYS A 74 -7.82 8.21 -3.92
C LYS A 74 -7.45 9.64 -4.39
N ARG A 75 -7.72 10.67 -3.59
CA ARG A 75 -7.37 12.07 -3.89
C ARG A 75 -6.20 12.54 -3.05
N SER A 76 -6.07 12.04 -1.82
CA SER A 76 -5.01 12.42 -0.90
C SER A 76 -3.64 11.96 -1.38
N ILE A 77 -3.51 10.71 -1.81
CA ILE A 77 -2.24 10.17 -2.28
C ILE A 77 -1.69 10.93 -3.49
N PRO A 78 -2.45 11.15 -4.58
CA PRO A 78 -1.96 11.95 -5.70
C PRO A 78 -1.61 13.38 -5.32
N PHE A 79 -2.33 13.97 -4.36
CA PHE A 79 -1.99 15.29 -3.84
C PHE A 79 -0.67 15.29 -3.08
N ILE A 80 -0.41 14.29 -2.24
CA ILE A 80 0.86 14.12 -1.52
C ILE A 80 2.02 13.97 -2.51
N LEU A 81 1.84 13.17 -3.56
CA LEU A 81 2.87 12.86 -4.55
C LEU A 81 3.04 13.96 -5.61
N GLY A 82 1.98 14.69 -5.93
CA GLY A 82 1.95 15.70 -7.00
C GLY A 82 2.14 17.13 -6.51
N GLY A 83 1.67 17.44 -5.31
CA GLY A 83 1.66 18.79 -4.74
C GLY A 83 0.57 19.70 -5.26
N ASP A 84 -0.24 19.27 -6.23
CA ASP A 84 -1.27 20.07 -6.89
C ASP A 84 -2.68 19.55 -6.59
N TRP A 85 -3.63 20.50 -6.47
CA TRP A 85 -5.04 20.17 -6.27
C TRP A 85 -5.68 19.69 -7.58
N TYR A 86 -6.52 18.66 -7.46
CA TYR A 86 -7.46 18.33 -8.54
C TYR A 86 -8.67 19.28 -8.48
N GLU A 87 -8.67 20.28 -9.34
CA GLU A 87 -9.72 21.33 -9.39
C GLU A 87 -10.92 20.97 -10.27
N ASN A 88 -11.09 19.70 -10.62
CA ASN A 88 -12.10 19.20 -11.58
C ASN A 88 -11.98 19.84 -12.98
N GLN A 89 -10.80 20.29 -13.37
CA GLN A 89 -10.50 20.75 -14.70
C GLN A 89 -9.94 19.58 -15.52
N GLY A 90 -10.75 19.02 -16.38
CA GLY A 90 -10.36 17.86 -17.16
C GLY A 90 -10.66 16.51 -16.49
N SER A 91 -10.09 15.46 -17.05
CA SER A 91 -10.27 14.09 -16.56
C SER A 91 -9.45 13.82 -15.30
N PHE A 92 -10.06 13.19 -14.30
CA PHE A 92 -9.30 12.73 -13.12
C PHE A 92 -8.19 11.74 -13.51
N THR A 93 -8.41 10.92 -14.53
CA THR A 93 -7.38 10.00 -15.04
C THR A 93 -6.18 10.75 -15.62
N GLU A 94 -6.40 11.83 -16.35
CA GLU A 94 -5.30 12.67 -16.88
C GLU A 94 -4.50 13.33 -15.76
N TYR A 95 -5.19 13.84 -14.72
CA TYR A 95 -4.53 14.35 -13.53
C TYR A 95 -3.66 13.28 -12.86
N MET A 96 -4.20 12.07 -12.65
CA MET A 96 -3.46 10.95 -12.06
C MET A 96 -2.22 10.57 -12.88
N ASN A 97 -2.40 10.40 -14.20
CA ASN A 97 -1.31 10.08 -15.09
C ASN A 97 -0.20 11.15 -15.01
N GLY A 98 -0.59 12.42 -14.96
CA GLY A 98 0.33 13.55 -14.80
C GLY A 98 1.14 13.51 -13.51
N VAL A 99 0.50 13.15 -12.39
CA VAL A 99 1.16 13.00 -11.09
C VAL A 99 2.23 11.91 -11.14
N TYR A 100 1.87 10.71 -11.59
CA TYR A 100 2.80 9.58 -11.59
C TYR A 100 3.89 9.70 -12.66
N SER A 101 3.61 10.30 -13.83
CA SER A 101 4.61 10.42 -14.89
C SER A 101 5.59 11.58 -14.72
N GLY A 102 5.28 12.59 -13.92
CA GLY A 102 6.11 13.80 -13.94
C GLY A 102 5.80 14.86 -12.91
N SER A 103 5.37 14.48 -11.71
CA SER A 103 5.27 15.46 -10.62
C SER A 103 6.63 16.12 -10.31
N PRO A 104 6.62 17.32 -9.74
CA PRO A 104 7.86 17.99 -9.31
C PRO A 104 8.69 17.12 -8.36
N LEU A 105 8.05 16.32 -7.49
CA LEU A 105 8.71 15.40 -6.58
C LEU A 105 9.49 14.33 -7.37
N PHE A 106 8.81 13.58 -8.23
CA PHE A 106 9.44 12.50 -8.99
C PHE A 106 10.51 13.02 -9.95
N THR A 107 10.28 14.17 -10.58
CA THR A 107 11.28 14.83 -11.42
C THR A 107 12.55 15.14 -10.63
N ALA A 108 12.40 15.76 -9.44
CA ALA A 108 13.54 16.08 -8.59
C ALA A 108 14.29 14.87 -8.05
N LEU A 109 13.57 13.78 -7.75
CA LEU A 109 14.17 12.52 -7.31
C LEU A 109 15.00 11.87 -8.41
N LYS A 110 14.47 11.80 -9.64
CA LYS A 110 15.18 11.27 -10.82
C LYS A 110 16.44 12.07 -11.12
N GLU A 111 16.34 13.40 -11.15
CA GLU A 111 17.49 14.29 -11.40
C GLU A 111 18.60 14.12 -10.35
N ARG A 112 18.25 13.70 -9.12
CA ARG A 112 19.19 13.42 -8.04
C ARG A 112 19.65 11.97 -7.97
N GLY A 113 19.21 11.12 -8.89
CA GLY A 113 19.63 9.74 -9.03
C GLY A 113 19.03 8.77 -7.99
N TYR A 114 17.80 9.03 -7.56
CA TYR A 114 17.05 8.08 -6.73
C TYR A 114 16.42 6.98 -7.56
N LEU A 115 16.47 5.75 -7.07
CA LEU A 115 15.48 4.70 -7.38
C LEU A 115 14.18 5.06 -6.68
N ILE A 116 13.05 4.82 -7.34
CA ILE A 116 11.74 5.22 -6.85
C ILE A 116 10.88 3.98 -6.68
N ASP A 117 10.56 3.66 -5.43
CA ASP A 117 9.69 2.54 -5.07
C ASP A 117 8.36 3.06 -4.53
N LEU A 118 7.26 2.50 -5.04
CA LEU A 118 5.89 2.83 -4.63
C LEU A 118 5.22 1.56 -4.11
N TYR A 119 4.99 1.50 -2.79
CA TYR A 119 4.31 0.39 -2.11
C TYR A 119 2.90 0.81 -1.74
N GLU A 120 1.96 0.47 -2.60
CA GLU A 120 0.54 0.80 -2.49
C GLU A 120 -0.31 -0.29 -3.13
N ASP A 121 -1.39 -0.71 -2.46
CA ASP A 121 -2.29 -1.77 -2.96
C ASP A 121 -3.12 -1.32 -4.17
N GLU A 122 -3.51 -0.05 -4.21
CA GLU A 122 -4.37 0.50 -5.24
C GLU A 122 -3.62 1.53 -6.09
N LEU A 123 -3.20 1.12 -7.27
CA LEU A 123 -2.74 2.07 -8.28
C LEU A 123 -3.95 2.84 -8.82
N TYR A 124 -3.87 4.17 -8.77
CA TYR A 124 -4.93 5.04 -9.28
C TYR A 124 -4.78 5.39 -10.75
N THR A 125 -3.73 4.89 -11.39
CA THR A 125 -3.52 4.92 -12.84
C THR A 125 -3.14 3.53 -13.35
N TRP A 126 -3.50 3.26 -14.60
CA TRP A 126 -3.17 2.03 -15.33
C TRP A 126 -2.35 2.34 -16.59
N ASP A 127 -1.83 3.56 -16.69
CA ASP A 127 -0.95 3.97 -17.78
C ASP A 127 0.47 3.43 -17.52
N GLU A 128 0.88 2.46 -18.32
CA GLU A 128 2.21 1.85 -18.23
C GLU A 128 3.34 2.88 -18.37
N ASN A 129 3.14 3.92 -19.18
CA ASN A 129 4.14 4.98 -19.33
C ASN A 129 4.24 5.85 -18.08
N ALA A 130 3.11 6.10 -17.39
CA ALA A 130 3.11 6.87 -16.16
C ALA A 130 3.82 6.13 -15.01
N LEU A 131 3.85 4.80 -15.04
CA LEU A 131 4.41 3.96 -13.99
C LEU A 131 5.78 3.33 -14.35
N SER A 132 6.32 3.64 -15.53
CA SER A 132 7.60 3.07 -16.01
C SER A 132 8.82 3.44 -15.18
N ASP A 133 8.71 4.48 -14.35
CA ASP A 133 9.81 5.01 -13.55
C ASP A 133 9.86 4.45 -12.12
N PHE A 134 8.93 3.55 -11.77
CA PHE A 134 8.89 2.91 -10.46
C PHE A 134 9.54 1.54 -10.50
N ASP A 135 10.59 1.34 -9.71
CA ASP A 135 11.45 0.15 -9.78
C ASP A 135 10.80 -1.13 -9.27
N ASN A 136 9.79 -1.00 -8.41
CA ASN A 136 9.05 -2.13 -7.84
C ASN A 136 7.71 -2.42 -8.54
N ILE A 137 7.33 -1.60 -9.56
CA ILE A 137 6.11 -1.82 -10.35
C ILE A 137 6.51 -2.51 -11.65
N ILE A 138 5.92 -3.66 -11.91
CA ILE A 138 6.24 -4.47 -13.08
C ILE A 138 5.00 -4.78 -13.91
N ILE A 139 5.21 -5.01 -15.19
CA ILE A 139 4.19 -5.60 -16.06
C ILE A 139 4.25 -7.10 -15.88
N ALA A 140 3.21 -7.68 -15.30
CA ALA A 140 3.14 -9.09 -15.01
C ALA A 140 2.13 -9.83 -15.88
N ASN A 141 2.42 -11.09 -16.17
CA ASN A 141 1.49 -11.99 -16.82
C ASN A 141 0.61 -12.67 -15.77
N TYR A 142 -0.69 -12.71 -16.05
CA TYR A 142 -1.63 -13.46 -15.24
C TYR A 142 -1.92 -14.81 -15.86
N TYR A 143 -1.96 -15.83 -15.03
CA TYR A 143 -2.37 -17.16 -15.45
C TYR A 143 -3.41 -17.76 -14.50
N VAL A 144 -4.22 -18.66 -15.03
CA VAL A 144 -5.24 -19.34 -14.24
C VAL A 144 -4.69 -20.65 -13.69
N ASN A 145 -4.62 -20.74 -12.36
CA ASN A 145 -4.17 -21.92 -11.65
C ASN A 145 -5.13 -23.11 -11.86
N SER A 146 -6.44 -22.87 -11.78
CA SER A 146 -7.44 -23.90 -12.05
C SER A 146 -8.71 -23.33 -12.66
N TRP A 147 -8.91 -23.58 -13.95
CA TRP A 147 -10.11 -23.17 -14.68
C TRP A 147 -11.42 -23.71 -14.07
N ILE A 148 -11.40 -24.91 -13.48
CA ILE A 148 -12.57 -25.50 -12.84
C ILE A 148 -12.94 -24.72 -11.57
N ARG A 149 -11.96 -24.34 -10.75
CA ARG A 149 -12.20 -23.57 -9.54
C ARG A 149 -12.60 -22.15 -9.85
N LEU A 150 -11.94 -21.52 -10.83
CA LEU A 150 -12.32 -20.19 -11.32
C LEU A 150 -13.78 -20.20 -11.82
N ALA A 151 -14.15 -21.16 -12.67
CA ALA A 151 -15.54 -21.29 -13.15
C ALA A 151 -16.56 -21.46 -12.00
N LYS A 152 -16.18 -22.16 -10.91
CA LYS A 152 -17.05 -22.24 -9.71
C LYS A 152 -17.26 -20.89 -9.03
N GLN A 153 -16.22 -20.05 -8.94
CA GLN A 153 -16.35 -18.69 -8.39
C GLN A 153 -17.22 -17.81 -9.28
N GLU A 154 -17.01 -17.88 -10.60
CA GLU A 154 -17.84 -17.18 -11.58
C GLU A 154 -19.32 -17.61 -11.50
N LEU A 155 -19.61 -18.91 -11.37
CA LEU A 155 -20.97 -19.43 -11.19
C LEU A 155 -21.60 -18.93 -9.89
N LYS A 156 -20.84 -18.78 -8.82
CA LYS A 156 -21.35 -18.16 -7.58
C LYS A 156 -21.72 -16.70 -7.81
N LEU A 157 -20.92 -15.91 -8.52
CA LEU A 157 -21.28 -14.51 -8.87
C LEU A 157 -22.54 -14.44 -9.70
N VAL A 158 -22.67 -15.29 -10.71
CA VAL A 158 -23.90 -15.41 -11.53
C VAL A 158 -25.09 -15.79 -10.65
N GLY A 159 -24.94 -16.79 -9.79
CA GLY A 159 -25.97 -17.20 -8.84
C GLY A 159 -26.34 -16.08 -7.88
N PHE A 160 -25.38 -15.34 -7.33
CA PHE A 160 -25.65 -14.20 -6.45
C PHE A 160 -26.44 -13.10 -7.16
N ARG A 161 -26.18 -12.87 -8.45
CA ARG A 161 -26.89 -11.86 -9.25
C ARG A 161 -28.31 -12.28 -9.61
N TYR A 162 -28.52 -13.53 -10.02
CA TYR A 162 -29.76 -13.97 -10.67
C TYR A 162 -30.62 -14.92 -9.83
N ALA A 163 -30.08 -15.55 -8.78
CA ALA A 163 -30.87 -16.44 -7.92
C ALA A 163 -31.93 -15.66 -7.09
N PRO A 164 -33.04 -16.30 -6.73
CA PRO A 164 -33.99 -15.79 -5.74
C PRO A 164 -33.27 -15.41 -4.44
N PHE A 165 -33.81 -14.40 -3.73
CA PHE A 165 -33.15 -13.82 -2.55
C PHE A 165 -32.70 -14.88 -1.52
N ASP A 166 -33.56 -15.84 -1.21
CA ASP A 166 -33.29 -16.88 -0.23
C ASP A 166 -32.11 -17.83 -0.60
N LEU A 167 -31.82 -17.94 -1.90
CA LEU A 167 -30.75 -18.76 -2.42
C LEU A 167 -29.40 -18.01 -2.56
N LYS A 168 -29.41 -16.67 -2.53
CA LYS A 168 -28.20 -15.85 -2.68
C LYS A 168 -27.14 -16.16 -1.64
N ARG A 169 -27.54 -16.54 -0.42
CA ARG A 169 -26.62 -16.94 0.67
C ARG A 169 -25.66 -18.08 0.32
N PHE A 170 -26.05 -18.95 -0.62
CA PHE A 170 -25.20 -20.05 -1.10
C PHE A 170 -24.28 -19.65 -2.25
N CYS A 171 -24.48 -18.45 -2.78
CA CYS A 171 -23.75 -17.92 -3.93
C CYS A 171 -22.74 -16.82 -3.53
N VAL A 172 -22.51 -16.61 -2.25
CA VAL A 172 -21.54 -15.63 -1.77
C VAL A 172 -20.12 -16.10 -2.11
N THR A 173 -19.33 -15.20 -2.67
CA THR A 173 -17.90 -15.41 -2.89
C THR A 173 -17.11 -14.22 -2.34
N LYS A 174 -15.83 -14.43 -2.07
CA LYS A 174 -14.89 -13.41 -1.61
C LYS A 174 -13.86 -13.14 -2.69
N LYS A 175 -13.23 -11.96 -2.67
CA LYS A 175 -12.12 -11.60 -3.56
C LYS A 175 -11.02 -12.69 -3.48
N SER A 176 -10.64 -13.10 -2.26
CA SER A 176 -9.62 -14.14 -2.04
C SER A 176 -9.87 -15.44 -2.80
N GLY A 177 -11.14 -15.82 -3.06
CA GLY A 177 -11.45 -17.00 -3.85
C GLY A 177 -11.12 -16.88 -5.34
N PHE A 178 -10.92 -15.66 -5.86
CA PHE A 178 -10.41 -15.39 -7.19
C PHE A 178 -8.89 -15.26 -7.17
N ASP A 179 -8.34 -14.61 -6.15
CA ASP A 179 -6.90 -14.39 -6.01
C ASP A 179 -6.12 -15.72 -5.89
N GLU A 180 -6.75 -16.78 -5.34
CA GLU A 180 -6.21 -18.14 -5.32
C GLU A 180 -6.14 -18.81 -6.72
N GLU A 181 -6.95 -18.34 -7.64
CA GLU A 181 -7.08 -18.94 -8.98
C GLU A 181 -6.46 -18.11 -10.09
N ILE A 182 -6.28 -16.82 -9.89
CA ILE A 182 -5.63 -15.92 -10.82
C ILE A 182 -4.31 -15.52 -10.20
N LEU A 183 -3.24 -16.16 -10.68
CA LEU A 183 -1.90 -15.97 -10.15
C LEU A 183 -1.06 -15.10 -11.06
N VAL A 184 -0.10 -14.40 -10.47
CA VAL A 184 0.87 -13.56 -11.17
C VAL A 184 2.21 -14.29 -11.25
N ASP A 185 2.79 -14.33 -12.45
CA ASP A 185 4.13 -14.85 -12.66
C ASP A 185 5.11 -13.69 -12.85
N CYS A 186 5.74 -13.28 -11.77
CA CYS A 186 6.68 -12.15 -11.79
C CYS A 186 7.95 -12.36 -10.94
N GLY A 187 8.07 -13.50 -10.29
CA GLY A 187 9.21 -13.80 -9.41
C GLY A 187 9.23 -13.05 -8.07
N TYR A 188 8.26 -12.17 -7.82
CA TYR A 188 8.11 -11.42 -6.57
C TYR A 188 6.71 -11.62 -6.00
N LYS A 189 6.60 -11.49 -4.68
CA LYS A 189 5.29 -11.35 -4.03
C LYS A 189 4.71 -9.97 -4.33
N GLY A 190 3.38 -9.87 -4.37
CA GLY A 190 2.69 -8.59 -4.39
C GLY A 190 2.79 -7.87 -3.06
N PHE A 191 2.89 -6.54 -3.13
CA PHE A 191 2.77 -5.73 -1.94
C PHE A 191 1.35 -5.85 -1.35
N ASN A 192 1.24 -5.82 -0.03
CA ASN A 192 -0.02 -5.83 0.69
C ASN A 192 0.04 -4.78 1.80
N SER A 193 -0.85 -3.79 1.74
CA SER A 193 -0.88 -2.64 2.64
C SER A 193 -1.45 -2.94 4.03
N GLU A 194 -1.99 -4.12 4.25
CA GLU A 194 -2.53 -4.51 5.56
C GLU A 194 -1.43 -4.54 6.63
N ASN A 195 -1.66 -3.87 7.73
CA ASN A 195 -0.69 -3.71 8.82
C ASN A 195 -0.08 -5.04 9.28
N TYR A 196 -0.89 -6.09 9.36
CA TYR A 196 -0.45 -7.42 9.78
C TYR A 196 0.58 -8.03 8.83
N TYR A 197 0.39 -7.85 7.50
CA TYR A 197 1.35 -8.39 6.52
C TYR A 197 2.66 -7.63 6.57
N PHE A 198 2.61 -6.29 6.61
CA PHE A 198 3.82 -5.49 6.73
C PHE A 198 4.59 -5.78 8.02
N LYS A 199 3.87 -5.98 9.15
CA LYS A 199 4.49 -6.44 10.41
C LYS A 199 5.22 -7.76 10.23
N GLY A 200 4.54 -8.77 9.66
CA GLY A 200 5.13 -10.09 9.45
C GLY A 200 6.34 -10.04 8.52
N ASP A 201 6.24 -9.29 7.43
CA ASP A 201 7.36 -9.11 6.50
C ASP A 201 8.54 -8.36 7.17
N LEU A 202 8.28 -7.39 8.05
CA LEU A 202 9.31 -6.68 8.84
C LEU A 202 9.97 -7.57 9.91
N GLU A 203 9.22 -8.50 10.51
CA GLU A 203 9.74 -9.48 11.46
C GLU A 203 10.58 -10.58 10.78
N ASP A 204 10.18 -10.97 9.57
CA ASP A 204 10.83 -12.05 8.82
C ASP A 204 12.05 -11.59 8.01
N ASN A 205 12.19 -10.28 7.74
CA ASN A 205 13.25 -9.73 6.90
C ASN A 205 14.08 -8.69 7.66
N GLU A 206 15.38 -8.75 7.48
CA GLU A 206 16.29 -7.68 7.92
C GLU A 206 16.39 -6.61 6.83
N ILE A 207 16.57 -5.34 7.22
CA ILE A 207 16.89 -4.28 6.27
C ILE A 207 18.28 -4.53 5.69
N VAL A 208 18.33 -4.61 4.36
CA VAL A 208 19.55 -4.80 3.58
C VAL A 208 20.07 -3.46 3.08
N MET A 209 21.37 -3.21 3.24
CA MET A 209 22.02 -1.99 2.78
C MET A 209 22.62 -2.18 1.39
N ASP A 210 22.25 -1.27 0.46
CA ASP A 210 22.75 -1.20 -0.91
C ASP A 210 23.61 0.05 -1.10
N ASP A 211 24.77 -0.07 -1.73
CA ASP A 211 25.71 1.03 -1.97
C ASP A 211 25.57 1.67 -3.37
N THR A 212 24.68 1.16 -4.21
CA THR A 212 24.63 1.52 -5.63
C THR A 212 23.98 2.88 -5.86
N GLN A 213 22.76 3.09 -5.35
CA GLN A 213 21.95 4.28 -5.62
C GLN A 213 21.22 4.78 -4.36
N LYS A 214 20.78 6.04 -4.40
CA LYS A 214 19.86 6.59 -3.41
C LYS A 214 18.48 5.97 -3.59
N ARG A 215 17.67 5.91 -2.53
CA ARG A 215 16.34 5.31 -2.58
C ARG A 215 15.26 6.26 -2.07
N PHE A 216 14.18 6.34 -2.83
CA PHE A 216 12.92 6.92 -2.38
C PHE A 216 11.90 5.81 -2.24
N LYS A 217 11.20 5.79 -1.10
CA LYS A 217 10.12 4.84 -0.84
C LYS A 217 8.87 5.59 -0.41
N PHE A 218 7.78 5.32 -1.09
CA PHE A 218 6.45 5.68 -0.63
C PHE A 218 5.76 4.40 -0.17
N ILE A 219 5.44 4.32 1.11
CA ILE A 219 4.82 3.15 1.73
C ILE A 219 3.47 3.58 2.30
N HIS A 220 2.39 3.06 1.72
CA HIS A 220 1.03 3.33 2.17
C HIS A 220 0.45 2.08 2.84
N LEU A 221 0.16 2.19 4.14
CA LEU A 221 -0.44 1.14 4.94
C LEU A 221 -1.87 1.49 5.30
N VAL A 222 -2.71 0.48 5.48
CA VAL A 222 -4.11 0.62 5.91
C VAL A 222 -4.23 1.41 7.21
N GLY A 223 -3.23 1.34 8.06
CA GLY A 223 -3.15 2.18 9.25
C GLY A 223 -4.31 1.97 10.22
N ALA A 224 -5.02 3.06 10.55
CA ALA A 224 -6.17 3.04 11.45
C ALA A 224 -7.52 2.87 10.73
N HIS A 225 -7.53 2.56 9.43
CA HIS A 225 -8.74 2.37 8.62
C HIS A 225 -9.58 1.18 9.11
N THR A 226 -10.89 1.24 8.86
CA THR A 226 -11.81 0.10 9.08
C THR A 226 -11.54 -1.03 8.07
N PRO A 227 -11.76 -2.31 8.43
CA PRO A 227 -12.32 -2.81 9.69
C PRO A 227 -11.32 -2.73 10.85
N PHE A 228 -11.82 -2.52 12.08
CA PHE A 228 -10.97 -2.53 13.26
C PHE A 228 -10.73 -3.97 13.69
N ILE A 229 -9.58 -4.50 13.32
CA ILE A 229 -9.24 -5.93 13.47
C ILE A 229 -7.86 -6.15 14.10
N TYR A 230 -7.26 -5.10 14.66
CA TYR A 230 -5.95 -5.18 15.30
C TYR A 230 -6.04 -4.84 16.79
N ASP A 231 -5.26 -5.55 17.62
CA ASP A 231 -4.90 -5.08 18.95
C ASP A 231 -3.75 -4.07 18.88
N SER A 232 -3.35 -3.51 20.02
CA SER A 232 -2.27 -2.50 20.11
C SER A 232 -0.90 -3.00 19.64
N ASP A 233 -0.69 -4.31 19.67
CA ASP A 233 0.54 -4.97 19.19
C ASP A 233 0.46 -5.37 17.71
N CYS A 234 -0.58 -4.89 16.99
CA CYS A 234 -0.84 -5.22 15.60
C CYS A 234 -1.07 -6.72 15.32
N ASN A 235 -1.67 -7.45 16.26
CA ASN A 235 -2.14 -8.81 16.01
C ASN A 235 -3.60 -8.80 15.58
N ILE A 236 -3.99 -9.76 14.73
CA ILE A 236 -5.38 -9.87 14.26
C ILE A 236 -6.29 -10.35 15.42
N ILE A 237 -7.38 -9.62 15.63
CA ILE A 237 -8.45 -9.94 16.58
C ILE A 237 -9.81 -10.04 15.88
N ASP A 238 -10.83 -10.54 16.59
CA ASP A 238 -12.21 -10.57 16.06
C ASP A 238 -12.72 -9.13 15.88
N ILE A 239 -13.32 -8.82 14.72
CA ILE A 239 -13.84 -7.48 14.39
C ILE A 239 -14.82 -6.91 15.44
N LYS A 240 -15.50 -7.78 16.19
CA LYS A 240 -16.42 -7.36 17.27
C LYS A 240 -15.68 -6.82 18.52
N ASP A 241 -14.40 -7.17 18.67
CA ASP A 241 -13.56 -6.81 19.82
C ASP A 241 -12.59 -5.64 19.46
N GLY A 242 -12.53 -5.26 18.18
CA GLY A 242 -11.66 -4.20 17.67
C GLY A 242 -12.25 -2.80 17.84
N THR A 243 -11.38 -1.83 18.05
CA THR A 243 -11.73 -0.42 18.16
C THR A 243 -10.80 0.43 17.28
N TYR A 244 -11.24 1.65 16.94
CA TYR A 244 -10.40 2.61 16.22
C TYR A 244 -9.09 2.90 16.97
N LYS A 245 -9.17 3.08 18.30
CA LYS A 245 -8.01 3.35 19.14
C LYS A 245 -6.96 2.25 19.06
N GLN A 246 -7.37 0.98 19.12
CA GLN A 246 -6.45 -0.15 18.98
C GLN A 246 -5.79 -0.19 17.60
N ASN A 247 -6.53 0.06 16.51
CA ASN A 247 -5.94 0.15 15.17
C ASN A 247 -4.96 1.32 15.05
N ALA A 248 -5.27 2.48 15.66
CA ALA A 248 -4.38 3.63 15.70
C ALA A 248 -3.09 3.31 16.48
N GLU A 249 -3.21 2.67 17.62
CA GLU A 249 -2.08 2.23 18.44
C GLU A 249 -1.22 1.19 17.71
N ALA A 250 -1.85 0.21 17.04
CA ALA A 250 -1.18 -0.76 16.17
C ALA A 250 -0.36 -0.07 15.07
N SER A 251 -0.89 1.01 14.49
CA SER A 251 -0.20 1.79 13.46
C SER A 251 1.05 2.48 14.00
N ILE A 252 0.98 3.05 15.23
CA ILE A 252 2.14 3.64 15.92
C ILE A 252 3.19 2.57 16.23
N THR A 253 2.75 1.43 16.77
CA THR A 253 3.62 0.28 17.04
C THR A 253 4.38 -0.14 15.78
N LEU A 254 3.68 -0.22 14.65
CA LEU A 254 4.28 -0.59 13.37
C LEU A 254 5.30 0.44 12.87
N ALA A 255 4.98 1.74 12.98
CA ALA A 255 5.93 2.81 12.66
C ALA A 255 7.18 2.75 13.56
N ALA A 256 7.00 2.50 14.86
CA ALA A 256 8.11 2.32 15.80
C ALA A 256 8.99 1.13 15.42
N MET A 257 8.39 -0.02 15.08
CA MET A 257 9.13 -1.21 14.60
C MET A 257 9.95 -0.90 13.35
N TYR A 258 9.39 -0.16 12.41
CA TYR A 258 10.12 0.22 11.19
C TYR A 258 11.29 1.16 11.49
N ILE A 259 11.10 2.16 12.36
CA ILE A 259 12.16 3.06 12.84
C ILE A 259 13.28 2.26 13.54
N ASP A 260 12.92 1.32 14.40
CA ASP A 260 13.90 0.46 15.10
C ASP A 260 14.68 -0.43 14.13
N ALA A 261 14.02 -0.95 13.09
CA ALA A 261 14.70 -1.71 12.04
C ALA A 261 15.68 -0.84 11.25
N LEU A 262 15.31 0.41 10.92
CA LEU A 262 16.22 1.38 10.30
C LEU A 262 17.43 1.69 11.20
N LYS A 263 17.21 1.89 12.49
CA LYS A 263 18.30 2.10 13.49
C LYS A 263 19.21 0.89 13.59
N LYS A 264 18.63 -0.31 13.68
CA LYS A 264 19.39 -1.57 13.79
C LYS A 264 20.25 -1.85 12.55
N SER A 265 19.77 -1.51 11.36
CA SER A 265 20.53 -1.70 10.11
C SER A 265 21.61 -0.64 9.87
N GLY A 266 21.57 0.47 10.61
CA GLY A 266 22.42 1.64 10.38
C GLY A 266 21.95 2.57 9.27
N ALA A 267 20.74 2.35 8.70
CA ALA A 267 20.17 3.21 7.66
C ALA A 267 19.57 4.51 8.19
N TYR A 268 19.28 4.57 9.50
CA TYR A 268 18.48 5.64 10.10
C TYR A 268 19.07 7.04 9.89
N ASP A 269 20.38 7.21 10.12
CA ASP A 269 21.07 8.51 10.05
C ASP A 269 21.11 9.07 8.61
N ASP A 270 21.05 8.20 7.62
CA ASP A 270 21.03 8.54 6.18
C ASP A 270 19.61 8.52 5.60
N THR A 271 18.58 8.52 6.45
CA THR A 271 17.16 8.46 6.05
C THR A 271 16.39 9.68 6.52
N ALA A 272 15.79 10.42 5.58
CA ALA A 272 14.68 11.34 5.86
C ALA A 272 13.38 10.55 5.84
N LEU A 273 12.69 10.44 6.99
CA LEU A 273 11.41 9.73 7.15
C LEU A 273 10.31 10.71 7.58
#